data_cd4fc8742a3793abc056f297d9fac158
#
_entry.id   cd4fc8742a3793abc056f297d9fac158
#
_cell.length_a   1.000
_cell.length_b   1.000
_cell.length_c   1.000
_cell.angle_alpha   90.00
_cell.angle_beta   90.00
_cell.angle_gamma   90.00
#
_symmetry.space_group_name_H-M   'P 1'
#
loop_
_entity.id
_entity.type
_entity.pdbx_description
1 polymer ?
#
loop_
_entity_poly.entity_id
_entity_poly.type
_entity_poly.pdbx_seq_one_letter_code
_entity_poly.pdbx_strand_id
1 'polypeptide(L)'
;TLADAQKMVEWAKPDLVIVDNYLPDGLGIELVRALIDVQPKPACILVTAACDLETAQQAYRFGAFDYVVKPVDYRRLAESLQRFYRLRHPEQFSKAVRQQDLDELFHPQRSKPQTTIDDFTLEQMLEHFSHTNVEHTADSMALRLGISKSTARRYLDSAVEAGEITAYLEHGKVGRPTRVYRRPRFDEIFR
;
A
#
# COMPACT_ATOMS: atom_id res chain seq x y z
N THR A 1 -24.90 2.82 -1.87
CA THR A 1 -25.57 3.28 -0.63
C THR A 1 -25.13 2.46 0.56
N LEU A 2 -25.35 2.97 1.79
CA LEU A 2 -25.09 2.26 3.03
C LEU A 2 -25.91 0.97 3.12
N ALA A 3 -27.19 1.06 2.75
CA ALA A 3 -28.10 -0.08 2.73
C ALA A 3 -27.66 -1.18 1.75
N ASP A 4 -27.14 -0.80 0.59
CA ASP A 4 -26.61 -1.77 -0.38
C ASP A 4 -25.30 -2.41 0.13
N ALA A 5 -24.44 -1.62 0.76
CA ALA A 5 -23.20 -2.12 1.33
C ALA A 5 -23.47 -3.17 2.43
N GLN A 6 -24.44 -2.94 3.31
CA GLN A 6 -24.87 -3.91 4.32
C GLN A 6 -25.35 -5.22 3.71
N LYS A 7 -26.23 -5.15 2.70
CA LYS A 7 -26.70 -6.33 1.97
C LYS A 7 -25.57 -7.09 1.26
N MET A 8 -24.63 -6.34 0.66
CA MET A 8 -23.47 -6.96 0.01
C MET A 8 -22.57 -7.70 1.00
N VAL A 9 -22.36 -7.16 2.20
CA VAL A 9 -21.60 -7.83 3.25
C VAL A 9 -22.27 -9.13 3.67
N GLU A 10 -23.59 -9.14 3.86
CA GLU A 10 -24.34 -10.32 4.25
C GLU A 10 -24.31 -11.41 3.16
N TRP A 11 -24.48 -11.01 1.89
CA TRP A 11 -24.57 -11.95 0.78
C TRP A 11 -23.20 -12.45 0.31
N ALA A 12 -22.26 -11.52 0.06
CA ALA A 12 -20.96 -11.86 -0.53
C ALA A 12 -19.93 -12.33 0.51
N LYS A 13 -20.15 -12.01 1.80
CA LYS A 13 -19.23 -12.33 2.91
C LYS A 13 -17.77 -11.98 2.56
N PRO A 14 -17.48 -10.72 2.19
CA PRO A 14 -16.15 -10.32 1.77
C PRO A 14 -15.16 -10.43 2.94
N ASP A 15 -13.90 -10.67 2.63
CA ASP A 15 -12.81 -10.62 3.61
C ASP A 15 -12.39 -9.18 3.92
N LEU A 16 -12.56 -8.26 2.95
CA LEU A 16 -12.23 -6.85 3.05
C LEU A 16 -13.33 -5.99 2.44
N VAL A 17 -13.66 -4.92 3.12
CA VAL A 17 -14.57 -3.86 2.64
C VAL A 17 -13.80 -2.55 2.54
N ILE A 18 -13.91 -1.87 1.41
CA ILE A 18 -13.43 -0.49 1.25
C ILE A 18 -14.67 0.39 1.08
N VAL A 19 -14.87 1.33 1.97
CA VAL A 19 -16.08 2.15 2.00
C VAL A 19 -15.75 3.65 2.08
N ASP A 20 -16.47 4.45 1.30
CA ASP A 20 -16.45 5.91 1.47
C ASP A 20 -17.22 6.29 2.72
N ASN A 21 -16.72 7.26 3.48
CA ASN A 21 -17.46 7.77 4.63
C ASN A 21 -18.72 8.55 4.24
N TYR A 22 -18.74 9.19 3.08
CA TYR A 22 -19.89 9.98 2.64
C TYR A 22 -20.69 9.22 1.60
N LEU A 23 -21.74 8.54 2.04
CA LEU A 23 -22.68 7.82 1.20
C LEU A 23 -24.00 8.62 1.07
N PRO A 24 -24.77 8.40 0.00
CA PRO A 24 -26.02 9.15 -0.24
C PRO A 24 -27.09 9.01 0.86
N ASP A 25 -27.03 7.91 1.61
CA ASP A 25 -28.04 7.52 2.61
C ASP A 25 -27.49 7.40 4.03
N GLY A 26 -26.22 7.78 4.27
CA GLY A 26 -25.61 7.72 5.59
C GLY A 26 -24.10 7.81 5.57
N LEU A 27 -23.46 7.52 6.70
CA LEU A 27 -22.02 7.57 6.85
C LEU A 27 -21.42 6.17 6.80
N GLY A 28 -20.30 6.02 6.08
CA GLY A 28 -19.56 4.75 6.01
C GLY A 28 -19.06 4.25 7.36
N ILE A 29 -18.85 5.16 8.32
CA ILE A 29 -18.52 4.80 9.71
C ILE A 29 -19.62 3.98 10.39
N GLU A 30 -20.87 4.14 9.98
CA GLU A 30 -21.99 3.33 10.48
C GLU A 30 -21.86 1.87 10.01
N LEU A 31 -21.38 1.66 8.77
CA LEU A 31 -21.05 0.33 8.29
C LEU A 31 -19.90 -0.28 9.13
N VAL A 32 -18.82 0.48 9.36
CA VAL A 32 -17.70 -0.01 10.19
C VAL A 32 -18.21 -0.48 11.57
N ARG A 33 -19.11 0.27 12.17
CA ARG A 33 -19.75 -0.11 13.44
C ARG A 33 -20.60 -1.37 13.32
N ALA A 34 -21.41 -1.47 12.27
CA ALA A 34 -22.26 -2.64 12.05
C ALA A 34 -21.44 -3.92 11.80
N LEU A 35 -20.24 -3.82 11.22
CA LEU A 35 -19.35 -4.96 10.98
C LEU A 35 -18.79 -5.58 12.26
N ILE A 36 -18.92 -4.95 13.44
CA ILE A 36 -18.48 -5.51 14.72
C ILE A 36 -19.23 -6.82 15.02
N ASP A 37 -20.50 -6.88 14.67
CA ASP A 37 -21.39 -8.00 14.97
C ASP A 37 -21.43 -9.07 13.85
N VAL A 38 -20.75 -8.82 12.74
CA VAL A 38 -20.67 -9.75 11.59
C VAL A 38 -19.63 -10.85 11.85
N GLN A 39 -20.00 -12.11 11.60
CA GLN A 39 -19.10 -13.26 11.74
C GLN A 39 -19.02 -14.07 10.44
N PRO A 40 -17.81 -14.36 9.90
CA PRO A 40 -16.53 -13.78 10.31
C PRO A 40 -16.48 -12.28 10.04
N LYS A 41 -15.85 -11.51 10.92
CA LYS A 41 -15.74 -10.06 10.76
C LYS A 41 -14.83 -9.72 9.57
N PRO A 42 -15.32 -9.01 8.52
CA PRO A 42 -14.46 -8.51 7.47
C PRO A 42 -13.57 -7.36 7.98
N ALA A 43 -12.38 -7.24 7.42
CA ALA A 43 -11.60 -6.03 7.58
C ALA A 43 -12.29 -4.86 6.88
N CYS A 44 -12.15 -3.63 7.39
CA CYS A 44 -12.74 -2.46 6.77
C CYS A 44 -11.73 -1.33 6.64
N ILE A 45 -11.55 -0.81 5.43
CA ILE A 45 -10.79 0.41 5.15
C ILE A 45 -11.79 1.53 4.89
N LEU A 46 -11.76 2.57 5.74
CA LEU A 46 -12.59 3.75 5.56
C LEU A 46 -11.87 4.77 4.68
N VAL A 47 -12.49 5.18 3.59
CA VAL A 47 -11.97 6.23 2.70
C VAL A 47 -12.80 7.48 2.87
N THR A 48 -12.19 8.65 3.04
CA THR A 48 -12.95 9.87 3.34
C THR A 48 -12.28 11.12 2.77
N ALA A 49 -13.09 12.12 2.43
CA ALA A 49 -12.62 13.44 2.03
C ALA A 49 -12.25 14.34 3.23
N ALA A 50 -12.63 13.95 4.45
CA ALA A 50 -12.43 14.76 5.64
C ALA A 50 -11.28 14.22 6.48
N CYS A 51 -10.30 15.07 6.78
CA CYS A 51 -9.34 14.89 7.86
C CYS A 51 -10.01 15.25 9.20
N ASP A 52 -11.12 14.59 9.50
CA ASP A 52 -11.81 14.77 10.77
C ASP A 52 -11.27 13.78 11.80
N LEU A 53 -10.60 14.33 12.81
CA LEU A 53 -10.01 13.54 13.90
C LEU A 53 -11.08 12.71 14.64
N GLU A 54 -12.29 13.24 14.76
CA GLU A 54 -13.38 12.54 15.43
C GLU A 54 -13.79 11.28 14.65
N THR A 55 -14.00 11.40 13.33
CA THR A 55 -14.29 10.24 12.46
C THR A 55 -13.15 9.22 12.50
N ALA A 56 -11.90 9.66 12.49
CA ALA A 56 -10.75 8.77 12.57
C ALA A 56 -10.69 8.03 13.91
N GLN A 57 -10.97 8.73 15.03
CA GLN A 57 -11.05 8.12 16.35
C GLN A 57 -12.20 7.10 16.46
N GLN A 58 -13.36 7.40 15.89
CA GLN A 58 -14.49 6.48 15.82
C GLN A 58 -14.15 5.24 15.01
N ALA A 59 -13.55 5.43 13.81
CA ALA A 59 -13.10 4.32 12.97
C ALA A 59 -12.15 3.38 13.73
N TYR A 60 -11.18 3.94 14.45
CA TYR A 60 -10.28 3.18 15.30
C TYR A 60 -11.02 2.41 16.41
N ARG A 61 -11.94 3.07 17.13
CA ARG A 61 -12.72 2.44 18.20
C ARG A 61 -13.61 1.30 17.72
N PHE A 62 -14.16 1.41 16.52
CA PHE A 62 -14.98 0.36 15.89
C PHE A 62 -14.13 -0.71 15.20
N GLY A 63 -12.79 -0.59 15.28
CA GLY A 63 -11.87 -1.57 14.74
C GLY A 63 -11.83 -1.57 13.22
N ALA A 64 -11.86 -0.39 12.60
CA ALA A 64 -11.47 -0.25 11.21
C ALA A 64 -10.03 -0.75 11.03
N PHE A 65 -9.80 -1.45 9.95
CA PHE A 65 -8.47 -1.97 9.61
C PHE A 65 -7.52 -0.84 9.23
N ASP A 66 -8.05 0.15 8.49
CA ASP A 66 -7.30 1.32 8.10
C ASP A 66 -8.21 2.51 7.77
N TYR A 67 -7.60 3.69 7.63
CA TYR A 67 -8.23 4.96 7.33
C TYR A 67 -7.43 5.68 6.25
N VAL A 68 -8.06 6.01 5.12
CA VAL A 68 -7.41 6.63 3.96
C VAL A 68 -8.11 7.94 3.62
N VAL A 69 -7.33 9.02 3.47
CA VAL A 69 -7.85 10.35 3.14
C VAL A 69 -7.82 10.58 1.64
N LYS A 70 -8.86 11.20 1.10
CA LYS A 70 -8.93 11.63 -0.31
C LYS A 70 -8.17 12.98 -0.49
N PRO A 71 -7.45 13.18 -1.59
CA PRO A 71 -7.29 12.27 -2.73
C PRO A 71 -6.53 11.01 -2.34
N VAL A 72 -7.03 9.85 -2.79
CA VAL A 72 -6.45 8.56 -2.41
C VAL A 72 -5.03 8.46 -2.95
N ASP A 73 -4.06 8.39 -2.05
CA ASP A 73 -2.72 7.93 -2.40
C ASP A 73 -2.76 6.41 -2.62
N TYR A 74 -2.59 6.02 -3.88
CA TYR A 74 -2.64 4.60 -4.26
C TYR A 74 -1.51 3.79 -3.62
N ARG A 75 -0.36 4.40 -3.32
CA ARG A 75 0.73 3.77 -2.58
C ARG A 75 0.27 3.42 -1.16
N ARG A 76 -0.30 4.41 -0.47
CA ARG A 76 -0.86 4.24 0.89
C ARG A 76 -1.95 3.17 0.93
N LEU A 77 -2.83 3.13 -0.07
CA LEU A 77 -3.86 2.10 -0.19
C LEU A 77 -3.23 0.71 -0.46
N ALA A 78 -2.22 0.63 -1.34
CA ALA A 78 -1.52 -0.62 -1.62
C ALA A 78 -0.83 -1.19 -0.37
N GLU A 79 -0.19 -0.34 0.46
CA GLU A 79 0.39 -0.76 1.75
C GLU A 79 -0.67 -1.37 2.68
N SER A 80 -1.86 -0.76 2.74
CA SER A 80 -2.97 -1.29 3.54
C SER A 80 -3.44 -2.65 3.03
N LEU A 81 -3.55 -2.81 1.72
CA LEU A 81 -3.93 -4.08 1.08
C LEU A 81 -2.87 -5.16 1.29
N GLN A 82 -1.59 -4.83 1.16
CA GLN A 82 -0.48 -5.76 1.44
C GLN A 82 -0.48 -6.21 2.91
N ARG A 83 -0.69 -5.27 3.85
CA ARG A 83 -0.81 -5.59 5.27
C ARG A 83 -2.00 -6.52 5.54
N PHE A 84 -3.16 -6.25 4.92
CA PHE A 84 -4.32 -7.12 4.99
C PHE A 84 -4.00 -8.52 4.45
N TYR A 85 -3.37 -8.61 3.27
CA TYR A 85 -3.02 -9.88 2.65
C TYR A 85 -2.07 -10.71 3.53
N ARG A 86 -1.05 -10.09 4.12
CA ARG A 86 -0.12 -10.77 5.06
C ARG A 86 -0.84 -11.32 6.28
N LEU A 87 -1.78 -10.56 6.85
CA LEU A 87 -2.58 -11.01 7.98
C LEU A 87 -3.50 -12.20 7.64
N ARG A 88 -4.00 -12.23 6.40
CA ARG A 88 -4.92 -13.27 5.96
C ARG A 88 -4.21 -14.56 5.56
N HIS A 89 -2.96 -14.46 5.14
CA HIS A 89 -2.16 -15.58 4.63
C HIS A 89 -0.85 -15.77 5.42
N PRO A 90 -0.92 -15.97 6.75
CA PRO A 90 0.27 -16.12 7.59
C PRO A 90 1.13 -17.33 7.19
N GLU A 91 0.54 -18.34 6.55
CA GLU A 91 1.22 -19.53 6.06
C GLU A 91 2.25 -19.25 4.94
N GLN A 92 2.10 -18.14 4.23
CA GLN A 92 3.02 -17.72 3.16
C GLN A 92 4.23 -16.95 3.72
N PHE A 93 4.16 -16.55 4.96
CA PHE A 93 5.20 -15.79 5.66
C PHE A 93 5.74 -16.65 6.80
N SER A 94 7.04 -16.79 6.89
CA SER A 94 7.86 -17.57 7.84
C SER A 94 7.14 -18.27 9.02
N LYS A 95 7.50 -19.54 9.28
CA LYS A 95 6.97 -20.37 10.39
C LYS A 95 7.26 -19.83 11.80
N ALA A 96 8.18 -18.89 11.97
CA ALA A 96 8.51 -18.28 13.25
C ALA A 96 8.22 -16.77 13.18
N VAL A 97 7.15 -16.35 13.84
CA VAL A 97 6.82 -14.92 13.99
C VAL A 97 7.86 -14.28 14.91
N ARG A 98 8.63 -13.33 14.40
CA ARG A 98 9.58 -12.52 15.16
C ARG A 98 8.91 -11.22 15.61
N GLN A 99 9.45 -10.57 16.63
CA GLN A 99 8.95 -9.27 17.09
C GLN A 99 8.90 -8.23 15.96
N GLN A 100 9.88 -8.24 15.06
CA GLN A 100 9.92 -7.36 13.90
C GLN A 100 8.70 -7.55 12.98
N ASP A 101 8.28 -8.79 12.76
CA ASP A 101 7.10 -9.12 11.93
C ASP A 101 5.81 -8.58 12.57
N LEU A 102 5.73 -8.59 13.90
CA LEU A 102 4.64 -7.99 14.67
C LEU A 102 4.68 -6.45 14.64
N ASP A 103 5.88 -5.88 14.77
CA ASP A 103 6.05 -4.42 14.71
C ASP A 103 5.65 -3.87 13.35
N GLU A 104 5.96 -4.58 12.26
CA GLU A 104 5.48 -4.23 10.90
C GLU A 104 3.96 -4.30 10.78
N LEU A 105 3.31 -5.26 11.43
CA LEU A 105 1.87 -5.41 11.43
C LEU A 105 1.15 -4.33 12.22
N PHE A 106 1.64 -4.02 13.42
CA PHE A 106 0.95 -3.12 14.35
C PHE A 106 1.47 -1.68 14.29
N HIS A 107 2.71 -1.48 13.82
CA HIS A 107 3.38 -0.17 13.76
C HIS A 107 4.15 0.01 12.44
N PRO A 108 3.48 0.04 11.28
CA PRO A 108 4.13 0.08 9.98
C PRO A 108 5.10 1.26 9.79
N GLN A 109 4.95 2.32 10.57
CA GLN A 109 5.86 3.48 10.53
C GLN A 109 7.19 3.28 11.27
N ARG A 110 7.32 2.23 12.09
CA ARG A 110 8.58 1.93 12.80
C ARG A 110 9.53 1.05 11.97
N SER A 111 9.03 0.42 10.93
CA SER A 111 9.79 -0.53 10.10
C SER A 111 10.50 0.12 8.90
N LYS A 112 10.51 1.46 8.81
CA LYS A 112 11.39 2.09 7.81
C LYS A 112 12.84 1.76 8.19
N PRO A 113 13.59 1.02 7.36
CA PRO A 113 15.01 0.88 7.59
C PRO A 113 15.61 2.28 7.67
N GLN A 114 16.42 2.55 8.70
CA GLN A 114 17.27 3.75 8.75
C GLN A 114 18.34 3.62 7.66
N THR A 115 17.93 3.78 6.42
CA THR A 115 18.87 3.99 5.33
C THR A 115 19.22 5.47 5.30
N THR A 116 20.49 5.77 5.14
CA THR A 116 21.04 7.10 4.80
C THR A 116 20.55 7.60 3.43
N ILE A 117 19.29 7.35 3.12
CA ILE A 117 18.60 7.74 1.91
C ILE A 117 17.73 8.92 2.29
N ASP A 118 17.99 10.04 1.64
CA ASP A 118 17.20 11.25 1.79
C ASP A 118 15.78 11.02 1.25
N ASP A 119 14.79 11.10 2.14
CA ASP A 119 13.39 10.83 1.83
C ASP A 119 12.87 11.76 0.71
N PHE A 120 13.34 13.02 0.67
CA PHE A 120 12.94 13.97 -0.35
C PHE A 120 13.38 13.52 -1.76
N THR A 121 14.63 13.08 -1.90
CA THR A 121 15.15 12.57 -3.18
C THR A 121 14.44 11.28 -3.59
N LEU A 122 14.08 10.43 -2.63
CA LEU A 122 13.32 9.20 -2.90
C LEU A 122 11.91 9.53 -3.39
N GLU A 123 11.22 10.48 -2.78
CA GLU A 123 9.89 10.93 -3.22
C GLU A 123 9.93 11.52 -4.63
N GLN A 124 10.88 12.40 -4.92
CA GLN A 124 11.07 12.93 -6.27
C GLN A 124 11.32 11.82 -7.30
N MET A 125 12.11 10.81 -6.93
CA MET A 125 12.34 9.66 -7.81
C MET A 125 11.05 8.89 -8.08
N LEU A 126 10.23 8.64 -7.08
CA LEU A 126 8.99 7.88 -7.18
C LEU A 126 7.91 8.61 -7.99
N GLU A 127 7.90 9.95 -8.00
CA GLU A 127 7.02 10.74 -8.86
C GLU A 127 7.23 10.44 -10.36
N HIS A 128 8.44 10.07 -10.76
CA HIS A 128 8.72 9.67 -12.15
C HIS A 128 8.09 8.33 -12.55
N PHE A 129 7.61 7.55 -11.59
CA PHE A 129 6.87 6.31 -11.82
C PHE A 129 5.35 6.52 -11.70
N SER A 130 4.81 7.62 -12.23
CA SER A 130 3.40 8.02 -12.10
C SER A 130 2.40 7.01 -12.67
N HIS A 131 2.82 6.14 -13.60
CA HIS A 131 1.99 5.13 -14.25
C HIS A 131 2.70 3.77 -14.31
N THR A 132 1.92 2.69 -14.33
CA THR A 132 2.43 1.29 -14.38
C THR A 132 3.25 0.95 -15.63
N ASN A 133 3.13 1.74 -16.69
CA ASN A 133 3.85 1.52 -17.96
C ASN A 133 5.13 2.37 -18.09
N VAL A 134 5.46 3.17 -17.08
CA VAL A 134 6.68 3.98 -17.10
C VAL A 134 7.83 3.16 -16.56
N GLU A 135 8.88 3.03 -17.36
CA GLU A 135 10.07 2.24 -17.07
C GLU A 135 11.31 3.12 -17.03
N HIS A 136 12.14 2.90 -16.04
CA HIS A 136 13.39 3.62 -15.87
C HIS A 136 14.55 2.68 -15.57
N THR A 137 15.74 3.08 -16.03
CA THR A 137 17.01 2.48 -15.62
C THR A 137 17.71 3.39 -14.61
N ALA A 138 18.74 2.90 -13.93
CA ALA A 138 19.56 3.74 -13.06
C ALA A 138 20.22 4.91 -13.84
N ASP A 139 20.56 4.69 -15.10
CA ASP A 139 21.13 5.74 -15.97
C ASP A 139 20.09 6.82 -16.29
N SER A 140 18.90 6.43 -16.72
CA SER A 140 17.83 7.39 -17.04
C SER A 140 17.39 8.19 -15.82
N MET A 141 17.35 7.58 -14.66
CA MET A 141 16.97 8.24 -13.41
C MET A 141 18.08 9.18 -12.92
N ALA A 142 19.34 8.77 -13.01
CA ALA A 142 20.50 9.61 -12.68
C ALA A 142 20.49 10.91 -13.49
N LEU A 143 20.21 10.81 -14.80
CA LEU A 143 20.12 11.98 -15.69
C LEU A 143 18.97 12.91 -15.31
N ARG A 144 17.80 12.34 -14.96
CA ARG A 144 16.60 13.14 -14.59
C ARG A 144 16.75 13.90 -13.29
N LEU A 145 17.36 13.28 -12.30
CA LEU A 145 17.53 13.85 -10.96
C LEU A 145 18.85 14.60 -10.77
N GLY A 146 19.75 14.59 -11.77
CA GLY A 146 21.05 15.24 -11.65
C GLY A 146 21.98 14.60 -10.61
N ILE A 147 21.82 13.30 -10.33
CA ILE A 147 22.59 12.53 -9.35
C ILE A 147 23.49 11.50 -10.04
N SER A 148 24.42 10.90 -9.29
CA SER A 148 25.26 9.83 -9.84
C SER A 148 24.45 8.56 -10.11
N LYS A 149 24.86 7.75 -11.09
CA LYS A 149 24.25 6.45 -11.38
C LYS A 149 24.26 5.51 -10.18
N SER A 150 25.33 5.51 -9.40
CA SER A 150 25.43 4.69 -8.18
C SER A 150 24.43 5.16 -7.11
N THR A 151 24.24 6.47 -6.98
CA THR A 151 23.22 7.05 -6.10
C THR A 151 21.82 6.67 -6.58
N ALA A 152 21.49 6.91 -7.85
CA ALA A 152 20.21 6.54 -8.44
C ALA A 152 19.89 5.05 -8.23
N ARG A 153 20.88 4.17 -8.46
CA ARG A 153 20.71 2.74 -8.26
C ARG A 153 20.40 2.40 -6.81
N ARG A 154 21.09 3.02 -5.85
CA ARG A 154 20.85 2.79 -4.41
C ARG A 154 19.42 3.17 -4.01
N TYR A 155 18.92 4.31 -4.50
CA TYR A 155 17.53 4.74 -4.25
C TYR A 155 16.52 3.81 -4.90
N LEU A 156 16.75 3.40 -6.15
CA LEU A 156 15.90 2.46 -6.87
C LEU A 156 15.87 1.08 -6.19
N ASP A 157 17.01 0.58 -5.74
CA ASP A 157 17.10 -0.70 -5.03
C ASP A 157 16.37 -0.62 -3.67
N SER A 158 16.47 0.50 -2.95
CA SER A 158 15.70 0.73 -1.72
C SER A 158 14.19 0.81 -1.97
N ALA A 159 13.76 1.45 -3.06
CA ALA A 159 12.35 1.49 -3.44
C ALA A 159 11.81 0.09 -3.83
N VAL A 160 12.67 -0.78 -4.40
CA VAL A 160 12.33 -2.19 -4.66
C VAL A 160 12.19 -2.96 -3.35
N GLU A 161 13.11 -2.77 -2.41
CA GLU A 161 13.04 -3.40 -1.08
C GLU A 161 11.82 -2.95 -0.29
N ALA A 162 11.40 -1.69 -0.46
CA ALA A 162 10.17 -1.15 0.11
C ALA A 162 8.90 -1.63 -0.61
N GLY A 163 9.03 -2.34 -1.76
CA GLY A 163 7.89 -2.81 -2.55
C GLY A 163 7.17 -1.73 -3.35
N GLU A 164 7.73 -0.53 -3.46
CA GLU A 164 7.13 0.60 -4.17
C GLU A 164 7.24 0.49 -5.69
N ILE A 165 8.34 -0.14 -6.14
CA ILE A 165 8.61 -0.46 -7.54
C ILE A 165 9.11 -1.90 -7.66
N THR A 166 9.04 -2.46 -8.86
CA THR A 166 9.63 -3.76 -9.18
C THR A 166 10.80 -3.59 -10.13
N ALA A 167 11.72 -4.55 -10.14
CA ALA A 167 12.86 -4.57 -11.05
C ALA A 167 12.92 -5.89 -11.79
N TYR A 168 13.28 -5.81 -13.08
CA TYR A 168 13.56 -6.98 -13.91
C TYR A 168 14.81 -6.74 -14.78
N LEU A 169 15.34 -7.80 -15.35
CA LEU A 169 16.50 -7.73 -16.24
C LEU A 169 16.04 -7.75 -17.69
N GLU A 170 16.37 -6.70 -18.42
CA GLU A 170 16.17 -6.61 -19.85
C GLU A 170 17.46 -7.03 -20.57
N HIS A 171 17.36 -8.02 -21.45
CA HIS A 171 18.47 -8.50 -22.25
C HIS A 171 18.49 -7.79 -23.60
N GLY A 172 19.47 -6.93 -23.83
CA GLY A 172 19.73 -6.35 -25.14
C GLY A 172 20.31 -7.39 -26.11
N LYS A 173 20.34 -7.05 -27.42
CA LYS A 173 20.94 -7.93 -28.44
C LYS A 173 22.46 -8.16 -28.26
N VAL A 174 23.16 -7.25 -27.58
CA VAL A 174 24.60 -7.33 -27.25
C VAL A 174 24.82 -6.59 -25.93
N GLY A 175 25.60 -7.17 -24.98
CA GLY A 175 26.02 -6.54 -23.73
C GLY A 175 25.46 -7.21 -22.49
N ARG A 176 25.76 -6.60 -21.32
CA ARG A 176 25.22 -7.05 -20.02
C ARG A 176 23.74 -6.70 -19.93
N PRO A 177 22.92 -7.56 -19.30
CA PRO A 177 21.51 -7.24 -19.02
C PRO A 177 21.40 -5.92 -18.26
N THR A 178 20.42 -5.12 -18.64
CA THR A 178 20.11 -3.84 -18.00
C THR A 178 18.99 -4.06 -16.97
N ARG A 179 19.17 -3.58 -15.75
CA ARG A 179 18.13 -3.62 -14.73
C ARG A 179 17.17 -2.46 -14.97
N VAL A 180 15.91 -2.80 -15.21
CA VAL A 180 14.81 -1.87 -15.49
C VAL A 180 13.85 -1.89 -14.32
N TYR A 181 13.35 -0.73 -13.93
CA TYR A 181 12.48 -0.51 -12.80
C TYR A 181 11.15 0.06 -13.28
N ARG A 182 10.04 -0.38 -12.70
CA ARG A 182 8.69 0.10 -12.99
C ARG A 182 7.77 -0.05 -11.77
N ARG A 183 6.61 0.56 -11.80
CA ARG A 183 5.59 0.25 -10.79
C ARG A 183 5.12 -1.20 -10.89
N PRO A 184 4.86 -1.87 -9.77
CA PRO A 184 4.27 -3.21 -9.79
C PRO A 184 2.90 -3.15 -10.47
N ARG A 185 2.59 -4.17 -11.26
CA ARG A 185 1.25 -4.39 -11.77
C ARG A 185 0.37 -4.96 -10.65
N PHE A 186 -0.94 -4.80 -10.80
CA PHE A 186 -1.89 -5.24 -9.77
C PHE A 186 -1.73 -6.73 -9.41
N ASP A 187 -1.47 -7.57 -10.39
CA ASP A 187 -1.22 -9.02 -10.24
C ASP A 187 0.14 -9.36 -9.60
N GLU A 188 1.06 -8.42 -9.54
CA GLU A 188 2.39 -8.57 -8.92
C GLU A 188 2.41 -8.14 -7.44
N ILE A 189 1.43 -7.35 -7.01
CA ILE A 189 1.31 -6.88 -5.61
C ILE A 189 0.97 -8.04 -4.67
N PHE A 190 0.36 -9.11 -5.21
CA PHE A 190 -0.17 -10.24 -4.44
C PHE A 190 0.59 -11.56 -4.68
N ARG A 191 1.79 -11.50 -5.24
CA ARG A 191 2.71 -12.63 -5.32
C ARG A 191 3.78 -12.49 -4.24
#